data_a24da6e408f0102a4f1c8a911e7149fa
#
_entry.id   a24da6e408f0102a4f1c8a911e7149fa
#
_cell.length_a   1.000
_cell.length_b   1.000
_cell.length_c   1.000
_cell.angle_alpha   90.00
_cell.angle_beta   90.00
_cell.angle_gamma   90.00
#
_symmetry.space_group_name_H-M   'P 1'
#
loop_
_entity.id
_entity.type
_entity.pdbx_description
1 polymer ?
#
loop_
_entity_poly.entity_id
_entity_poly.type
_entity_poly.pdbx_seq_one_letter_code
_entity_poly.pdbx_strand_id
1 'polypeptide(L)'
;MATERELAAALAAGLPGVDVRWGWKALESADAPPLLPLVTLQRTMASAAGYLDMCEQDVPPIVDISLQVHTWVAEYEAARALNAQVRSIILAAGAWQLQAEADDYEPTFRAWRIAGDYLSAGVAVE
;
A
#
# COMPACT_ATOMS: atom_id res chain seq x y z
N MET A 1 -0.57 16.77 -4.49
CA MET A 1 0.34 15.70 -4.08
C MET A 1 -0.46 14.61 -3.38
N ALA A 2 -0.34 13.38 -3.81
CA ALA A 2 -1.12 12.28 -3.24
C ALA A 2 -0.58 11.86 -1.88
N THR A 3 -1.46 11.82 -0.88
CA THR A 3 -1.13 11.32 0.44
C THR A 3 -1.44 9.82 0.52
N GLU A 4 -1.03 9.18 1.62
CA GLU A 4 -1.39 7.78 1.86
C GLU A 4 -2.90 7.58 1.89
N ARG A 5 -3.61 8.51 2.52
CA ARG A 5 -5.07 8.45 2.60
C ARG A 5 -5.72 8.58 1.24
N GLU A 6 -5.22 9.51 0.43
CA GLU A 6 -5.72 9.67 -0.94
C GLU A 6 -5.46 8.43 -1.78
N LEU A 7 -4.29 7.79 -1.56
CA LEU A 7 -3.96 6.55 -2.26
C LEU A 7 -4.92 5.42 -1.89
N ALA A 8 -5.20 5.26 -0.60
CA ALA A 8 -6.15 4.24 -0.15
C ALA A 8 -7.54 4.48 -0.72
N ALA A 9 -7.97 5.75 -0.76
CA ALA A 9 -9.26 6.12 -1.34
C ALA A 9 -9.31 5.84 -2.84
N ALA A 10 -8.21 6.12 -3.54
CA ALA A 10 -8.12 5.86 -4.98
C ALA A 10 -8.20 4.36 -5.28
N LEU A 11 -7.53 3.55 -4.46
CA LEU A 11 -7.59 2.09 -4.62
C LEU A 11 -9.00 1.58 -4.36
N ALA A 12 -9.65 2.05 -3.29
CA ALA A 12 -11.01 1.63 -2.99
C ALA A 12 -11.99 2.01 -4.11
N ALA A 13 -11.83 3.20 -4.66
CA ALA A 13 -12.71 3.68 -5.73
C ALA A 13 -12.44 2.95 -7.06
N GLY A 14 -11.18 2.62 -7.33
CA GLY A 14 -10.78 2.00 -8.60
C GLY A 14 -10.91 0.49 -8.65
N LEU A 15 -11.18 -0.15 -7.51
CA LEU A 15 -11.23 -1.61 -7.40
C LEU A 15 -12.56 -2.04 -6.78
N PRO A 16 -13.67 -1.92 -7.53
CA PRO A 16 -14.98 -2.33 -7.00
C PRO A 16 -14.98 -3.83 -6.69
N GLY A 17 -15.58 -4.19 -5.56
CA GLY A 17 -15.63 -5.58 -5.11
C GLY A 17 -14.37 -6.07 -4.42
N VAL A 18 -13.35 -5.23 -4.27
CA VAL A 18 -12.11 -5.56 -3.57
C VAL A 18 -12.11 -4.81 -2.24
N ASP A 19 -11.82 -5.53 -1.16
CA ASP A 19 -11.67 -4.93 0.16
C ASP A 19 -10.29 -4.28 0.25
N VAL A 20 -10.22 -3.02 0.68
CA VAL A 20 -8.97 -2.27 0.83
C VAL A 20 -8.83 -1.88 2.28
N ARG A 21 -7.74 -2.32 2.92
CA ARG A 21 -7.54 -2.12 4.36
C ARG A 21 -6.11 -1.66 4.67
N TRP A 22 -5.98 -0.95 5.77
CA TRP A 22 -4.69 -0.60 6.36
C TRP A 22 -4.27 -1.66 7.37
N GLY A 23 -2.97 -2.01 7.35
CA GLY A 23 -2.38 -2.86 8.39
C GLY A 23 -2.72 -4.32 8.24
N TRP A 24 -1.93 -5.04 7.44
CA TRP A 24 -2.16 -6.46 7.23
C TRP A 24 -1.93 -7.31 8.47
N LYS A 25 -1.17 -6.82 9.46
CA LYS A 25 -0.90 -7.59 10.69
C LYS A 25 -2.16 -7.91 11.47
N ALA A 26 -3.18 -7.08 11.34
CA ALA A 26 -4.46 -7.35 11.99
C ALA A 26 -5.13 -8.61 11.44
N LEU A 27 -4.78 -9.01 10.23
CA LEU A 27 -5.32 -10.22 9.60
C LEU A 27 -4.70 -11.48 10.17
N GLU A 28 -3.45 -11.41 10.61
CA GLU A 28 -2.73 -12.57 11.15
C GLU A 28 -3.33 -13.06 12.46
N SER A 29 -3.99 -12.16 13.21
CA SER A 29 -4.63 -12.50 14.47
C SER A 29 -6.12 -12.77 14.34
N ALA A 30 -6.66 -12.75 13.11
CA ALA A 30 -8.07 -13.02 12.87
C ALA A 30 -8.35 -14.53 13.05
N ASP A 31 -9.48 -14.85 13.67
CA ASP A 31 -9.89 -16.24 13.86
C ASP A 31 -10.32 -16.93 12.56
N ALA A 32 -10.60 -16.15 11.54
CA ALA A 32 -11.04 -16.65 10.25
C ALA A 32 -10.22 -16.02 9.13
N PRO A 33 -10.03 -16.74 7.99
CA PRO A 33 -9.35 -16.14 6.84
C PRO A 33 -10.08 -14.89 6.36
N PRO A 34 -9.35 -13.89 5.84
CA PRO A 34 -9.98 -12.68 5.31
C PRO A 34 -10.81 -13.00 4.07
N LEU A 35 -11.79 -12.14 3.80
CA LEU A 35 -12.52 -12.22 2.54
C LEU A 35 -11.62 -11.77 1.40
N LEU A 36 -11.58 -12.57 0.34
CA LEU A 36 -10.78 -12.28 -0.84
C LEU A 36 -11.70 -11.86 -1.99
N PRO A 37 -11.27 -11.02 -2.90
CA PRO A 37 -9.96 -10.40 -3.00
C PRO A 37 -9.76 -9.26 -1.99
N LEU A 38 -8.52 -9.06 -1.59
CA LEU A 38 -8.18 -8.09 -0.54
C LEU A 38 -6.90 -7.37 -0.93
N VAL A 39 -6.85 -6.07 -0.65
CA VAL A 39 -5.64 -5.27 -0.78
C VAL A 39 -5.36 -4.63 0.56
N THR A 40 -4.15 -4.80 1.06
CA THR A 40 -3.72 -4.21 2.33
C THR A 40 -2.56 -3.26 2.09
N LEU A 41 -2.55 -2.16 2.84
CA LEU A 41 -1.49 -1.17 2.79
C LEU A 41 -0.87 -1.05 4.16
N GLN A 42 0.46 -0.93 4.20
CA GLN A 42 1.17 -0.74 5.44
C GLN A 42 2.38 0.16 5.21
N ARG A 43 2.50 1.18 6.06
CA ARG A 43 3.70 2.00 6.05
C ARG A 43 4.83 1.19 6.67
N THR A 44 5.95 1.08 5.95
CA THR A 44 7.13 0.38 6.45
C THR A 44 8.19 1.32 6.95
N MET A 45 8.24 2.55 6.42
CA MET A 45 9.20 3.55 6.85
C MET A 45 8.68 4.93 6.54
N ALA A 46 9.00 5.88 7.40
CA ALA A 46 8.82 7.30 7.14
C ALA A 46 10.03 8.03 7.69
N SER A 47 10.60 8.91 6.89
CA SER A 47 11.75 9.69 7.33
C SER A 47 11.57 11.15 6.92
N ALA A 48 12.08 12.08 7.76
CA ALA A 48 12.00 13.49 7.45
C ALA A 48 12.99 13.84 6.34
N ALA A 49 12.48 14.05 5.13
CA ALA A 49 13.28 14.39 3.97
C ALA A 49 13.20 15.89 3.73
N GLY A 50 14.35 16.52 3.52
CA GLY A 50 14.41 17.94 3.24
C GLY A 50 14.07 18.83 4.41
N TYR A 51 13.97 18.29 5.60
CA TYR A 51 13.65 19.05 6.80
C TYR A 51 14.94 19.51 7.45
N LEU A 52 15.40 20.67 7.00
CA LEU A 52 16.72 21.15 7.40
C LEU A 52 16.66 22.24 8.47
N ASP A 53 15.51 22.84 8.68
CA ASP A 53 15.38 23.97 9.59
C ASP A 53 14.32 23.66 10.64
N MET A 54 14.78 23.46 11.86
CA MET A 54 13.91 23.17 12.99
C MET A 54 13.05 24.35 13.41
N CYS A 55 13.31 25.52 12.87
CA CYS A 55 12.53 26.71 13.17
C CYS A 55 11.24 26.80 12.34
N GLU A 56 11.10 25.97 11.33
CA GLU A 56 9.93 25.94 10.46
C GLU A 56 8.84 25.03 11.02
N GLN A 57 8.44 25.29 12.27
CA GLN A 57 7.53 24.41 12.99
C GLN A 57 6.08 24.52 12.55
N ASP A 58 5.72 25.60 11.87
CA ASP A 58 4.35 25.79 11.40
C ASP A 58 4.06 25.07 10.10
N VAL A 59 5.08 24.50 9.47
CA VAL A 59 4.95 23.77 8.22
C VAL A 59 5.03 22.27 8.52
N PRO A 60 4.04 21.46 8.08
CA PRO A 60 4.12 20.01 8.28
C PRO A 60 5.41 19.47 7.68
N PRO A 61 6.10 18.57 8.37
CA PRO A 61 7.32 17.98 7.80
C PRO A 61 7.02 17.19 6.54
N ILE A 62 7.92 17.31 5.58
CA ILE A 62 7.87 16.51 4.36
C ILE A 62 8.73 15.28 4.60
N VAL A 63 8.19 14.10 4.34
CA VAL A 63 8.88 12.85 4.62
C VAL A 63 8.94 11.97 3.39
N ASP A 64 9.93 11.10 3.37
CA ASP A 64 9.95 9.96 2.47
C ASP A 64 9.17 8.83 3.13
N ILE A 65 8.23 8.28 2.41
CA ILE A 65 7.38 7.22 2.92
C ILE A 65 7.58 5.97 2.08
N SER A 66 7.90 4.86 2.77
CA SER A 66 7.87 3.54 2.15
C SER A 66 6.59 2.85 2.54
N LEU A 67 5.90 2.34 1.55
CA LEU A 67 4.60 1.72 1.70
C LEU A 67 4.64 0.33 1.08
N GLN A 68 4.20 -0.66 1.83
CA GLN A 68 3.99 -1.99 1.28
C GLN A 68 2.52 -2.17 0.95
N VAL A 69 2.25 -2.60 -0.27
CA VAL A 69 0.89 -2.88 -0.73
C VAL A 69 0.82 -4.36 -1.09
N HIS A 70 -0.05 -5.09 -0.39
CA HIS A 70 -0.21 -6.52 -0.60
C HIS A 70 -1.53 -6.78 -1.31
N THR A 71 -1.47 -7.55 -2.39
CA THR A 71 -2.64 -8.02 -3.10
C THR A 71 -2.85 -9.49 -2.79
N TRP A 72 -4.02 -9.82 -2.24
CA TRP A 72 -4.34 -11.16 -1.77
C TRP A 72 -5.48 -11.74 -2.60
N VAL A 73 -5.24 -12.84 -3.30
CA VAL A 73 -6.26 -13.51 -4.10
C VAL A 73 -6.02 -15.01 -4.02
N ALA A 74 -7.09 -15.80 -4.08
CA ALA A 74 -7.00 -17.25 -3.93
C ALA A 74 -6.21 -17.92 -5.06
N GLU A 75 -6.25 -17.37 -6.27
CA GLU A 75 -5.57 -17.94 -7.43
C GLU A 75 -4.47 -17.02 -7.93
N TYR A 76 -3.35 -17.61 -8.35
CA TYR A 76 -2.15 -16.86 -8.70
C TYR A 76 -2.37 -15.92 -9.89
N GLU A 77 -2.97 -16.41 -10.96
CA GLU A 77 -3.18 -15.57 -12.14
C GLU A 77 -4.13 -14.42 -11.87
N ALA A 78 -5.15 -14.65 -11.04
CA ALA A 78 -6.06 -13.60 -10.61
C ALA A 78 -5.33 -12.58 -9.71
N ALA A 79 -4.41 -13.06 -8.87
CA ALA A 79 -3.59 -12.18 -8.04
C ALA A 79 -2.71 -11.28 -8.90
N ARG A 80 -2.09 -11.83 -9.93
CA ARG A 80 -1.26 -11.05 -10.85
C ARG A 80 -2.09 -10.00 -11.59
N ALA A 81 -3.27 -10.38 -12.05
CA ALA A 81 -4.14 -9.45 -12.77
C ALA A 81 -4.60 -8.31 -11.87
N LEU A 82 -5.01 -8.63 -10.65
CA LEU A 82 -5.42 -7.60 -9.69
C LEU A 82 -4.24 -6.72 -9.29
N ASN A 83 -3.08 -7.31 -9.07
CA ASN A 83 -1.89 -6.52 -8.72
C ASN A 83 -1.50 -5.54 -9.83
N ALA A 84 -1.69 -5.92 -11.09
CA ALA A 84 -1.45 -5.02 -12.22
C ALA A 84 -2.37 -3.81 -12.16
N GLN A 85 -3.64 -4.00 -11.78
CA GLN A 85 -4.58 -2.91 -11.60
C GLN A 85 -4.18 -2.03 -10.42
N VAL A 86 -3.81 -2.64 -9.30
CA VAL A 86 -3.33 -1.92 -8.10
C VAL A 86 -2.14 -1.05 -8.47
N ARG A 87 -1.15 -1.62 -9.14
CA ARG A 87 0.05 -0.90 -9.56
C ARG A 87 -0.30 0.28 -10.47
N SER A 88 -1.19 0.08 -11.43
CA SER A 88 -1.61 1.16 -12.33
C SER A 88 -2.24 2.32 -11.58
N ILE A 89 -3.09 2.04 -10.59
CA ILE A 89 -3.73 3.07 -9.79
C ILE A 89 -2.69 3.84 -8.98
N ILE A 90 -1.76 3.14 -8.34
CA ILE A 90 -0.72 3.76 -7.52
C ILE A 90 0.18 4.65 -8.38
N LEU A 91 0.64 4.15 -9.51
CA LEU A 91 1.53 4.90 -10.39
C LEU A 91 0.82 6.11 -11.02
N ALA A 92 -0.48 5.99 -11.31
CA ALA A 92 -1.26 7.08 -11.85
C ALA A 92 -1.44 8.23 -10.85
N ALA A 93 -1.30 7.97 -9.56
CA ALA A 93 -1.35 9.01 -8.54
C ALA A 93 -0.16 9.98 -8.63
N GLY A 94 0.92 9.58 -9.29
CA GLY A 94 2.02 10.48 -9.66
C GLY A 94 3.06 10.74 -8.59
N ALA A 95 2.84 10.28 -7.35
CA ALA A 95 3.75 10.53 -6.24
C ALA A 95 4.54 9.30 -5.80
N TRP A 96 4.26 8.14 -6.37
CA TRP A 96 4.79 6.87 -5.88
C TRP A 96 5.63 6.17 -6.95
N GLN A 97 6.71 5.55 -6.52
CA GLN A 97 7.59 4.75 -7.38
C GLN A 97 7.65 3.33 -6.86
N LEU A 98 7.48 2.38 -7.76
CA LEU A 98 7.63 0.97 -7.41
C LEU A 98 9.12 0.65 -7.27
N GLN A 99 9.51 0.09 -6.12
CA GLN A 99 10.88 -0.28 -5.84
C GLN A 99 11.13 -1.77 -6.03
N ALA A 100 10.17 -2.60 -5.63
CA ALA A 100 10.31 -4.04 -5.72
C ALA A 100 8.93 -4.70 -5.64
N GLU A 101 8.82 -5.89 -6.22
CA GLU A 101 7.65 -6.75 -6.07
C GLU A 101 8.13 -8.16 -5.77
N ALA A 102 7.38 -8.87 -4.93
CA ALA A 102 7.62 -10.27 -4.64
C ALA A 102 6.28 -10.97 -4.45
N ASP A 103 6.21 -12.22 -4.84
CA ASP A 103 5.00 -13.00 -4.67
C ASP A 103 5.29 -14.27 -3.86
N ASP A 104 4.34 -14.67 -3.04
CA ASP A 104 4.41 -15.91 -2.28
C ASP A 104 2.98 -16.42 -2.01
N TYR A 105 2.91 -17.65 -1.55
CA TYR A 105 1.66 -18.26 -1.16
C TYR A 105 1.57 -18.31 0.36
N GLU A 106 0.44 -17.82 0.92
CA GLU A 106 0.20 -17.84 2.36
C GLU A 106 -0.76 -18.96 2.72
N PRO A 107 -0.25 -20.07 3.27
CA PRO A 107 -1.11 -21.22 3.57
C PRO A 107 -2.21 -20.93 4.59
N THR A 108 -1.93 -20.05 5.56
CA THR A 108 -2.89 -19.72 6.61
C THR A 108 -4.15 -19.10 6.02
N PHE A 109 -4.00 -18.25 5.02
CA PHE A 109 -5.12 -17.57 4.36
C PHE A 109 -5.54 -18.25 3.07
N ARG A 110 -4.82 -19.29 2.64
CA ARG A 110 -5.05 -19.99 1.36
C ARG A 110 -5.11 -19.00 0.21
N ALA A 111 -4.15 -18.09 0.19
CA ALA A 111 -4.14 -17.01 -0.79
C ALA A 111 -2.73 -16.77 -1.31
N TRP A 112 -2.63 -16.37 -2.57
CA TRP A 112 -1.41 -15.81 -3.12
C TRP A 112 -1.34 -14.36 -2.71
N ARG A 113 -0.15 -13.93 -2.32
CA ARG A 113 0.13 -12.55 -1.94
C ARG A 113 1.17 -12.00 -2.89
N ILE A 114 0.88 -10.86 -3.49
CA ILE A 114 1.88 -10.11 -4.23
C ILE A 114 2.13 -8.83 -3.46
N ALA A 115 3.36 -8.66 -2.99
CA ALA A 115 3.77 -7.52 -2.18
C ALA A 115 4.56 -6.55 -3.05
N GLY A 116 4.10 -5.31 -3.13
CA GLY A 116 4.81 -4.24 -3.82
C GLY A 116 5.34 -3.24 -2.81
N ASP A 117 6.61 -2.88 -2.95
CA ASP A 117 7.23 -1.83 -2.15
C ASP A 117 7.24 -0.54 -2.97
N TYR A 118 6.59 0.49 -2.45
CA TYR A 118 6.48 1.79 -3.11
C TYR A 118 7.14 2.85 -2.25
N LEU A 119 7.84 3.76 -2.90
CA LEU A 119 8.49 4.89 -2.23
C LEU A 119 7.89 6.18 -2.76
N SER A 120 7.55 7.07 -1.85
CA SER A 120 7.15 8.43 -2.18
C SER A 120 8.03 9.40 -1.43
N ALA A 121 8.61 10.34 -2.15
CA ALA A 121 9.46 11.39 -1.57
C ALA A 121 8.67 12.69 -1.52
N GLY A 122 8.82 13.41 -0.41
CA GLY A 122 8.23 14.74 -0.29
C GLY A 122 6.74 14.77 -0.04
N VAL A 123 6.18 13.71 0.56
CA VAL A 123 4.75 13.65 0.89
C VAL A 123 4.53 14.32 2.25
N ALA A 124 3.48 15.15 2.34
CA ALA A 124 3.11 15.75 3.61
C ALA A 124 2.55 14.70 4.56
N VAL A 125 2.98 14.75 5.81
CA VAL A 125 2.48 13.83 6.84
C VAL A 125 1.08 14.26 7.25
N GLU A 126 0.19 13.32 7.33
CA GLU A 126 -1.17 13.52 7.81
C GLU A 126 -1.31 13.20 9.28
#